data_8af681ea494630edac230938e7acebee
#
_entry.id   8af681ea494630edac230938e7acebee
#
_cell.length_a   1.000
_cell.length_b   1.000
_cell.length_c   1.000
_cell.angle_alpha   90.00
_cell.angle_beta   90.00
_cell.angle_gamma   90.00
#
_symmetry.space_group_name_H-M   'P 1'
#
loop_
_entity.id
_entity.type
_entity.pdbx_description
1 polymer ?
#
loop_
_entity_poly.entity_id
_entity_poly.type
_entity_poly.pdbx_seq_one_letter_code
_entity_poly.pdbx_strand_id
1 'polypeptide(L)'
;MVREGYRTTEEQQKIMDEKINEYEKQGYSAKEAKKRAEKYVAIPDTSEHQLGLSVDINADTDKCSSEKVYQWLDENAYKYGFVKRYPEDKTDITGISNEPWHYRYVGTTVAKIMKEENLCLEEYLEKYK
;
A
#
# COMPACT_ATOMS: atom_id res chain seq x y z
N MET A 1 3.55 8.59 -11.82
CA MET A 1 4.39 9.51 -11.02
C MET A 1 4.31 9.15 -9.55
N VAL A 2 5.37 9.33 -8.78
CA VAL A 2 5.36 9.15 -7.32
C VAL A 2 4.50 10.25 -6.71
N ARG A 3 3.54 9.88 -5.89
CA ARG A 3 2.64 10.80 -5.17
C ARG A 3 3.01 10.92 -3.70
N GLU A 4 3.42 9.81 -3.08
CA GLU A 4 3.82 9.74 -1.69
C GLU A 4 5.12 8.95 -1.56
N GLY A 5 5.97 9.35 -0.64
CA GLY A 5 7.18 8.66 -0.26
C GLY A 5 7.28 8.56 1.26
N TYR A 6 8.30 9.16 1.87
CA TYR A 6 8.45 9.21 3.32
C TYR A 6 7.36 10.06 3.98
N ARG A 7 6.88 9.59 5.14
CA ARG A 7 5.94 10.31 6.03
C ARG A 7 6.45 10.31 7.46
N THR A 8 6.22 11.41 8.16
CA THR A 8 6.38 11.49 9.63
C THR A 8 5.19 10.85 10.34
N THR A 9 5.33 10.58 11.65
CA THR A 9 4.22 10.13 12.51
C THR A 9 3.05 11.12 12.49
N GLU A 10 3.34 12.41 12.55
CA GLU A 10 2.34 13.49 12.54
C GLU A 10 1.56 13.53 11.23
N GLU A 11 2.24 13.38 10.10
CA GLU A 11 1.60 13.31 8.78
C GLU A 11 0.71 12.06 8.66
N GLN A 12 1.16 10.92 9.16
CA GLN A 12 0.38 9.68 9.18
C GLN A 12 -0.86 9.81 10.07
N GLN A 13 -0.74 10.45 11.25
CA GLN A 13 -1.87 10.71 12.14
C GLN A 13 -2.91 11.61 11.47
N LYS A 14 -2.45 12.66 10.79
CA LYS A 14 -3.35 13.56 10.05
C LYS A 14 -4.14 12.82 8.99
N ILE A 15 -3.51 11.94 8.21
CA ILE A 15 -4.17 11.12 7.18
C ILE A 15 -5.22 10.20 7.83
N MET A 16 -4.90 9.58 8.96
CA MET A 16 -5.84 8.75 9.71
C MET A 16 -7.05 9.57 10.18
N ASP A 17 -6.82 10.73 10.78
CA ASP A 17 -7.89 11.60 11.28
C ASP A 17 -8.81 12.09 10.14
N GLU A 18 -8.23 12.48 9.01
CA GLU A 18 -8.99 12.87 7.81
C GLU A 18 -9.87 11.72 7.30
N LYS A 19 -9.33 10.50 7.29
CA LYS A 19 -10.08 9.31 6.85
C LYS A 19 -11.21 8.93 7.81
N ILE A 20 -10.98 9.03 9.12
CA ILE A 20 -12.01 8.83 10.13
C ILE A 20 -13.14 9.87 9.96
N ASN A 21 -12.77 11.14 9.85
CA ASN A 21 -13.74 12.23 9.64
C ASN A 21 -14.57 12.04 8.36
N GLU A 22 -13.96 11.53 7.28
CA GLU A 22 -14.67 11.20 6.04
C GLU A 22 -15.79 10.18 6.29
N TYR A 23 -15.50 9.10 7.04
CA TYR A 23 -16.50 8.09 7.38
C TYR A 23 -17.56 8.61 8.36
N GLU A 24 -17.18 9.42 9.35
CA GLU A 24 -18.15 10.05 10.26
C GLU A 24 -19.14 10.95 9.51
N LYS A 25 -18.69 11.71 8.51
CA LYS A 25 -19.56 12.51 7.63
C LYS A 25 -20.51 11.66 6.80
N GLN A 26 -20.19 10.40 6.54
CA GLN A 26 -21.07 9.43 5.89
C GLN A 26 -22.10 8.82 6.85
N GLY A 27 -22.08 9.16 8.13
CA GLY A 27 -23.04 8.72 9.15
C GLY A 27 -22.56 7.54 10.01
N TYR A 28 -21.32 7.10 9.90
CA TYR A 28 -20.78 6.06 10.77
C TYR A 28 -20.46 6.62 12.17
N SER A 29 -20.61 5.77 13.21
CA SER A 29 -20.15 6.12 14.55
C SER A 29 -18.62 6.27 14.57
N ALA A 30 -18.08 7.00 15.56
CA ALA A 30 -16.64 7.17 15.71
C ALA A 30 -15.87 5.83 15.74
N LYS A 31 -16.41 4.83 16.45
CA LYS A 31 -15.84 3.48 16.52
C LYS A 31 -15.83 2.77 15.17
N GLU A 32 -16.94 2.81 14.44
CA GLU A 32 -17.04 2.17 13.12
C GLU A 32 -16.21 2.92 12.07
N ALA A 33 -16.19 4.25 12.12
CA ALA A 33 -15.38 5.09 11.24
C ALA A 33 -13.89 4.75 11.38
N LYS A 34 -13.39 4.65 12.62
CA LYS A 34 -12.01 4.25 12.91
C LYS A 34 -11.69 2.85 12.35
N LYS A 35 -12.54 1.87 12.63
CA LYS A 35 -12.38 0.49 12.13
C LYS A 35 -12.31 0.43 10.60
N ARG A 36 -13.13 1.25 9.92
CA ARG A 36 -13.11 1.33 8.46
C ARG A 36 -11.85 2.03 7.94
N ALA A 37 -11.43 3.11 8.58
CA ALA A 37 -10.23 3.84 8.21
C ALA A 37 -8.96 2.96 8.30
N GLU A 38 -8.84 2.15 9.35
CA GLU A 38 -7.71 1.23 9.58
C GLU A 38 -7.54 0.16 8.49
N LYS A 39 -8.56 -0.08 7.65
CA LYS A 39 -8.44 -0.98 6.49
C LYS A 39 -7.69 -0.37 5.30
N TYR A 40 -7.58 0.96 5.25
CA TYR A 40 -6.98 1.70 4.14
C TYR A 40 -5.79 2.56 4.55
N VAL A 41 -5.74 2.96 5.81
CA VAL A 41 -4.71 3.82 6.38
C VAL A 41 -4.04 3.08 7.53
N ALA A 42 -2.73 2.92 7.46
CA ALA A 42 -1.98 2.29 8.55
C ALA A 42 -2.04 3.17 9.81
N ILE A 43 -2.13 2.50 10.95
CA ILE A 43 -2.04 3.15 12.26
C ILE A 43 -0.69 3.88 12.35
N PRO A 44 -0.63 5.12 12.88
CA PRO A 44 0.63 5.83 13.10
C PRO A 44 1.66 4.93 13.78
N ASP A 45 2.92 5.05 13.37
CA ASP A 45 4.07 4.21 13.75
C ASP A 45 4.04 2.76 13.22
N THR A 46 3.06 2.42 12.37
CA THR A 46 3.02 1.13 11.67
C THR A 46 3.05 1.24 10.15
N SER A 47 3.07 2.47 9.61
CA SER A 47 3.13 2.70 8.16
C SER A 47 4.53 2.47 7.60
N GLU A 48 4.63 1.74 6.51
CA GLU A 48 5.86 1.54 5.74
C GLU A 48 6.42 2.83 5.16
N HIS A 49 5.58 3.85 4.92
CA HIS A 49 6.01 5.18 4.51
C HIS A 49 6.89 5.86 5.56
N GLN A 50 6.71 5.54 6.83
CA GLN A 50 7.55 6.06 7.91
C GLN A 50 8.94 5.42 7.97
N LEU A 51 9.12 4.28 7.31
CA LEU A 51 10.43 3.63 7.15
C LEU A 51 11.23 4.15 5.95
N GLY A 52 10.60 4.94 5.07
CA GLY A 52 11.20 5.37 3.81
C GLY A 52 11.38 4.25 2.80
N LEU A 53 10.63 3.16 2.93
CA LEU A 53 10.75 1.94 2.09
C LEU A 53 9.57 1.75 1.15
N SER A 54 8.57 2.61 1.16
CA SER A 54 7.42 2.50 0.27
C SER A 54 7.10 3.79 -0.46
N VAL A 55 6.45 3.62 -1.60
CA VAL A 55 6.01 4.71 -2.47
C VAL A 55 4.62 4.43 -2.98
N ASP A 56 3.82 5.50 -3.11
CA ASP A 56 2.56 5.47 -3.84
C ASP A 56 2.78 6.03 -5.24
N ILE A 57 2.44 5.24 -6.24
CA ILE A 57 2.62 5.58 -7.65
C ILE A 57 1.26 5.62 -8.34
N ASN A 58 0.89 6.81 -8.83
CA ASN A 58 -0.36 7.05 -9.54
C ASN A 58 -0.10 7.64 -10.93
N ALA A 59 -1.12 7.55 -11.78
CA ALA A 59 -1.07 8.16 -13.11
C ALA A 59 -1.04 9.69 -13.03
N ASP A 60 -0.41 10.28 -14.02
CA ASP A 60 -0.73 11.62 -14.50
C ASP A 60 -1.91 11.45 -15.47
N THR A 61 -3.12 11.67 -15.00
CA THR A 61 -4.35 11.35 -15.75
C THR A 61 -4.54 12.19 -17.01
N ASP A 62 -3.80 13.29 -17.13
CA ASP A 62 -3.74 14.06 -18.37
C ASP A 62 -2.94 13.34 -19.48
N LYS A 63 -2.11 12.37 -19.11
CA LYS A 63 -1.22 11.63 -20.04
C LYS A 63 -1.63 10.19 -20.24
N CYS A 64 -2.09 9.51 -19.20
CA CYS A 64 -2.50 8.10 -19.28
C CYS A 64 -3.48 7.74 -18.17
N SER A 65 -4.22 6.64 -18.34
CA SER A 65 -5.15 6.14 -17.33
C SER A 65 -4.42 5.47 -16.16
N SER A 66 -5.06 5.46 -14.98
CA SER A 66 -4.54 4.77 -13.80
C SER A 66 -4.36 3.27 -14.04
N GLU A 67 -5.30 2.64 -14.76
CA GLU A 67 -5.24 1.20 -15.08
C GLU A 67 -3.97 0.84 -15.85
N LYS A 68 -3.57 1.65 -16.82
CA LYS A 68 -2.34 1.43 -17.59
C LYS A 68 -1.09 1.53 -16.71
N VAL A 69 -1.06 2.47 -15.77
CA VAL A 69 0.05 2.60 -14.82
C VAL A 69 0.10 1.39 -13.89
N TYR A 70 -1.03 0.98 -13.32
CA TYR A 70 -1.09 -0.17 -12.42
C TYR A 70 -0.74 -1.48 -13.12
N GLN A 71 -1.20 -1.67 -14.35
CA GLN A 71 -0.81 -2.83 -15.17
C GLN A 71 0.70 -2.84 -15.42
N TRP A 72 1.28 -1.72 -15.81
CA TRP A 72 2.72 -1.63 -16.04
C TRP A 72 3.52 -1.93 -14.75
N LEU A 73 3.07 -1.42 -13.60
CA LEU A 73 3.70 -1.70 -12.32
C LEU A 73 3.63 -3.19 -11.96
N ASP A 74 2.48 -3.82 -12.18
CA ASP A 74 2.32 -5.27 -11.95
C ASP A 74 3.30 -6.11 -12.78
N GLU A 75 3.55 -5.70 -14.01
CA GLU A 75 4.42 -6.41 -14.94
C GLU A 75 5.91 -6.12 -14.74
N ASN A 76 6.27 -4.96 -14.17
CA ASN A 76 7.64 -4.45 -14.24
C ASN A 76 8.27 -4.05 -12.89
N ALA A 77 7.49 -3.71 -11.86
CA ALA A 77 8.03 -3.12 -10.62
C ALA A 77 9.07 -4.03 -9.93
N TYR A 78 8.88 -5.34 -9.99
CA TYR A 78 9.81 -6.31 -9.40
C TYR A 78 11.23 -6.22 -9.98
N LYS A 79 11.37 -5.82 -11.23
CA LYS A 79 12.68 -5.62 -11.90
C LYS A 79 13.50 -4.51 -11.23
N TYR A 80 12.83 -3.61 -10.54
CA TYR A 80 13.41 -2.48 -9.82
C TYR A 80 13.44 -2.67 -8.29
N GLY A 81 13.10 -3.87 -7.83
CA GLY A 81 13.11 -4.23 -6.41
C GLY A 81 11.86 -3.84 -5.63
N PHE A 82 10.77 -3.50 -6.32
CA PHE A 82 9.51 -3.13 -5.71
C PHE A 82 8.45 -4.23 -5.87
N VAL A 83 7.62 -4.40 -4.86
CA VAL A 83 6.49 -5.33 -4.86
C VAL A 83 5.21 -4.59 -4.53
N LYS A 84 4.09 -5.00 -5.14
CA LYS A 84 2.76 -4.55 -4.72
C LYS A 84 2.52 -5.07 -3.31
N ARG A 85 2.37 -4.15 -2.35
CA ARG A 85 2.32 -4.51 -0.94
C ARG A 85 1.01 -5.17 -0.53
N TYR A 86 -0.11 -4.71 -1.10
CA TYR A 86 -1.47 -5.12 -0.73
C TYR A 86 -2.27 -5.57 -1.97
N PRO A 87 -1.95 -6.75 -2.53
CA PRO A 87 -2.67 -7.27 -3.69
C PRO A 87 -4.09 -7.73 -3.29
N GLU A 88 -5.01 -7.67 -4.24
CA GLU A 88 -6.43 -7.96 -4.04
C GLU A 88 -6.69 -9.39 -3.53
N ASP A 89 -5.97 -10.36 -4.06
CA ASP A 89 -6.09 -11.78 -3.72
C ASP A 89 -5.43 -12.18 -2.38
N LYS A 90 -4.80 -11.24 -1.67
CA LYS A 90 -4.09 -11.48 -0.42
C LYS A 90 -4.64 -10.68 0.78
N THR A 91 -5.81 -10.07 0.64
CA THR A 91 -6.42 -9.24 1.69
C THR A 91 -6.62 -10.00 3.01
N ASP A 92 -6.96 -11.28 2.95
CA ASP A 92 -7.11 -12.13 4.15
C ASP A 92 -5.79 -12.34 4.92
N ILE A 93 -4.65 -12.21 4.22
CA ILE A 93 -3.31 -12.39 4.80
C ILE A 93 -2.76 -11.05 5.28
N THR A 94 -2.84 -10.02 4.45
CA THR A 94 -2.28 -8.69 4.74
C THR A 94 -3.14 -7.88 5.72
N GLY A 95 -4.44 -8.17 5.79
CA GLY A 95 -5.41 -7.38 6.56
C GLY A 95 -5.77 -6.03 5.94
N ILE A 96 -5.20 -5.70 4.77
CA ILE A 96 -5.40 -4.43 4.07
C ILE A 96 -6.10 -4.67 2.74
N SER A 97 -7.06 -3.82 2.39
CA SER A 97 -7.73 -3.84 1.09
C SER A 97 -6.73 -3.56 -0.04
N ASN A 98 -7.06 -4.02 -1.26
CA ASN A 98 -6.20 -3.79 -2.42
C ASN A 98 -5.79 -2.32 -2.58
N GLU A 99 -4.49 -2.10 -2.67
CA GLU A 99 -3.89 -0.80 -2.96
C GLU A 99 -2.97 -0.91 -4.19
N PRO A 100 -3.49 -0.74 -5.41
CA PRO A 100 -2.72 -0.93 -6.64
C PRO A 100 -1.62 0.13 -6.84
N TRP A 101 -1.61 1.19 -6.04
CA TRP A 101 -0.61 2.26 -6.07
C TRP A 101 0.54 2.06 -5.08
N HIS A 102 0.36 1.22 -4.03
CA HIS A 102 1.30 1.11 -2.91
C HIS A 102 2.33 0.01 -3.16
N TYR A 103 3.58 0.41 -3.31
CA TYR A 103 4.72 -0.46 -3.57
C TYR A 103 5.76 -0.37 -2.46
N ARG A 104 6.25 -1.53 -2.02
CA ARG A 104 7.31 -1.68 -1.02
C ARG A 104 8.61 -2.06 -1.70
N TYR A 105 9.70 -1.37 -1.35
CA TYR A 105 11.05 -1.79 -1.76
C TYR A 105 11.54 -2.96 -0.91
N VAL A 106 11.94 -4.04 -1.55
CA VAL A 106 12.47 -5.25 -0.91
C VAL A 106 13.78 -5.72 -1.55
N GLY A 107 14.26 -4.99 -2.55
CA GLY A 107 15.42 -5.39 -3.37
C GLY A 107 15.04 -6.31 -4.53
N THR A 108 15.88 -6.36 -5.55
CA THR A 108 15.57 -7.06 -6.81
C THR A 108 15.47 -8.57 -6.67
N THR A 109 16.31 -9.17 -5.83
CA THR A 109 16.30 -10.63 -5.59
C THR A 109 15.00 -11.09 -4.94
N VAL A 110 14.61 -10.43 -3.85
CA VAL A 110 13.37 -10.76 -3.11
C VAL A 110 12.14 -10.47 -3.98
N ALA A 111 12.10 -9.30 -4.64
CA ALA A 111 10.99 -8.94 -5.50
C ALA A 111 10.75 -9.93 -6.64
N LYS A 112 11.83 -10.46 -7.22
CA LYS A 112 11.74 -11.48 -8.26
C LYS A 112 11.14 -12.78 -7.74
N ILE A 113 11.61 -13.27 -6.58
CA ILE A 113 11.07 -14.48 -5.93
C ILE A 113 9.58 -14.31 -5.63
N MET A 114 9.21 -13.19 -5.01
CA MET A 114 7.81 -12.90 -4.69
C MET A 114 6.92 -12.86 -5.94
N LYS A 115 7.42 -12.31 -7.05
CA LYS A 115 6.70 -12.27 -8.33
C LYS A 115 6.53 -13.66 -8.93
N GLU A 116 7.60 -14.45 -8.99
CA GLU A 116 7.60 -15.79 -9.58
C GLU A 116 6.72 -16.78 -8.80
N GLU A 117 6.69 -16.66 -7.47
CA GLU A 117 5.93 -17.55 -6.59
C GLU A 117 4.55 -16.98 -6.19
N ASN A 118 4.20 -15.81 -6.67
CA ASN A 118 2.95 -15.10 -6.33
C ASN A 118 2.75 -14.96 -4.80
N LEU A 119 3.77 -14.47 -4.11
CA LEU A 119 3.76 -14.28 -2.66
C LEU A 119 3.53 -12.80 -2.31
N CYS A 120 2.70 -12.54 -1.29
CA CYS A 120 2.76 -11.27 -0.57
C CYS A 120 3.93 -11.26 0.41
N LEU A 121 4.23 -10.10 1.00
CA LEU A 121 5.41 -9.97 1.88
C LEU A 121 5.31 -10.88 3.11
N GLU A 122 4.14 -11.01 3.71
CA GLU A 122 3.88 -11.90 4.84
C GLU A 122 4.19 -13.37 4.51
N GLU A 123 3.71 -13.86 3.36
CA GLU A 123 3.97 -15.23 2.89
C GLU A 123 5.47 -15.45 2.61
N TYR A 124 6.13 -14.47 2.00
CA TYR A 124 7.58 -14.55 1.77
C TYR A 124 8.36 -14.67 3.08
N LEU A 125 8.06 -13.79 4.05
CA LEU A 125 8.73 -13.81 5.35
C LEU A 125 8.47 -15.11 6.12
N GLU A 126 7.29 -15.70 6.01
CA GLU A 126 6.97 -16.99 6.63
C GLU A 126 7.74 -18.13 5.97
N LYS A 127 7.81 -18.16 4.64
CA LYS A 127 8.43 -19.22 3.85
C LYS A 127 9.96 -19.24 3.94
N TYR A 128 10.57 -18.05 4.01
CA TYR A 128 12.03 -17.88 3.94
C TYR A 128 12.65 -17.37 5.26
N LYS A 129 12.06 -17.73 6.36
CA LYS A 129 12.59 -17.44 7.71
C LYS A 129 14.01 -17.95 7.91
#